data_73ce2bbfabe949fa036069fb2c508896
#
_entry.id   73ce2bbfabe949fa036069fb2c508896
#
_cell.length_a   1.000
_cell.length_b   1.000
_cell.length_c   1.000
_cell.angle_alpha   90.00
_cell.angle_beta   90.00
_cell.angle_gamma   90.00
#
_symmetry.space_group_name_H-M   'P 1'
#
loop_
_entity.id
_entity.type
_entity.pdbx_description
1 polymer ?
#
loop_
_entity_poly.entity_id
_entity_poly.type
_entity_poly.pdbx_seq_one_letter_code
_entity_poly.pdbx_strand_id
1 'polypeptide(L)'
;MDKKDQKAIASLWKLGGLKPRELARLAWMEIYDGDLLTRAAALSYYFLLALFPLLIFLTSMLGLFAEAGTELRSNLLRYLGSVAPRSASQLVRTTVQEITEGATGGKLSLGLLAALWFASFGMSAIGDTLNAAYGVRESRPFWKLRLISLGLTAALAALIITALALVLYGGGIGEGLATRYDLGGAFKSAWNLIQWPIVLAFVLFAFALTYYYAPDLKHQKWYWITPGSLTGVALWLLVSFVFRVYLHFFDRYSLTYGSLGAVIILLLWFYMTGAAILVGGKVNA
;
A
#
# COMPACT_ATOMS: atom_id res chain seq x y z
N MET A 1 17.28 -25.10 6.49
CA MET A 1 17.29 -23.88 7.30
C MET A 1 18.32 -24.09 8.39
N ASP A 2 19.42 -23.33 8.37
CA ASP A 2 20.57 -23.54 9.25
C ASP A 2 20.24 -23.09 10.69
N LYS A 3 20.84 -23.74 11.71
CA LYS A 3 20.71 -23.36 13.14
C LYS A 3 21.08 -21.88 13.41
N LYS A 4 21.92 -21.28 12.57
CA LYS A 4 22.23 -19.85 12.60
C LYS A 4 21.03 -18.98 12.19
N ASP A 5 20.25 -19.42 11.22
CA ASP A 5 19.06 -18.70 10.75
C ASP A 5 17.92 -18.77 11.77
N GLN A 6 17.77 -19.90 12.46
CA GLN A 6 16.77 -20.03 13.53
C GLN A 6 17.12 -19.13 14.74
N LYS A 7 18.41 -18.99 15.10
CA LYS A 7 18.83 -18.06 16.17
C LYS A 7 18.64 -16.59 15.76
N ALA A 8 18.86 -16.26 14.50
CA ALA A 8 18.67 -14.89 13.99
C ALA A 8 17.18 -14.51 13.95
N ILE A 9 16.30 -15.43 13.50
CA ILE A 9 14.85 -15.24 13.55
C ILE A 9 14.36 -15.09 14.99
N ALA A 10 14.82 -15.96 15.89
CA ALA A 10 14.49 -15.87 17.32
C ALA A 10 14.98 -14.57 17.98
N SER A 11 16.06 -13.94 17.45
CA SER A 11 16.56 -12.66 17.98
C SER A 11 15.72 -11.46 17.55
N LEU A 12 15.16 -11.47 16.33
CA LEU A 12 14.24 -10.42 15.84
C LEU A 12 12.93 -10.40 16.64
N TRP A 13 12.35 -11.57 16.87
CA TRP A 13 11.12 -11.69 17.66
C TRP A 13 11.34 -11.47 19.17
N LYS A 14 12.60 -11.49 19.64
CA LYS A 14 12.94 -11.06 21.00
C LYS A 14 13.00 -9.54 21.18
N LEU A 15 12.71 -8.76 20.10
CA LEU A 15 12.63 -7.29 20.15
C LEU A 15 13.85 -6.63 20.84
N GLY A 16 15.05 -7.14 20.59
CA GLY A 16 16.25 -6.69 21.29
C GLY A 16 16.27 -6.96 22.80
N GLY A 17 15.38 -7.82 23.31
CA GLY A 17 15.20 -8.08 24.75
C GLY A 17 14.24 -7.12 25.46
N LEU A 18 13.65 -6.17 24.73
CA LEU A 18 12.68 -5.22 25.25
C LEU A 18 11.32 -5.89 25.49
N LYS A 19 10.66 -5.51 26.57
CA LYS A 19 9.26 -5.92 26.80
C LYS A 19 8.34 -5.17 25.83
N PRO A 20 7.20 -5.74 25.38
CA PRO A 20 6.27 -5.06 24.48
C PRO A 20 5.81 -3.68 24.99
N ARG A 21 5.70 -3.53 26.31
CA ARG A 21 5.35 -2.24 26.96
C ARG A 21 6.45 -1.19 26.85
N GLU A 22 7.72 -1.61 26.92
CA GLU A 22 8.89 -0.71 26.76
C GLU A 22 9.01 -0.27 25.30
N LEU A 23 8.78 -1.20 24.37
CA LEU A 23 8.78 -0.92 22.94
C LEU A 23 7.64 0.06 22.57
N ALA A 24 6.43 -0.15 23.10
CA ALA A 24 5.32 0.78 22.93
C ALA A 24 5.62 2.16 23.52
N ARG A 25 6.30 2.22 24.69
CA ARG A 25 6.71 3.49 25.29
C ARG A 25 7.76 4.20 24.44
N LEU A 26 8.77 3.48 23.96
CA LEU A 26 9.81 4.06 23.09
C LEU A 26 9.21 4.56 21.78
N ALA A 27 8.33 3.78 21.14
CA ALA A 27 7.60 4.21 19.95
C ALA A 27 6.76 5.47 20.23
N TRP A 28 6.08 5.53 21.38
CA TRP A 28 5.30 6.70 21.79
C TRP A 28 6.16 7.94 22.00
N MET A 29 7.29 7.80 22.70
CA MET A 29 8.23 8.92 22.91
C MET A 29 8.78 9.43 21.57
N GLU A 30 9.14 8.54 20.66
CA GLU A 30 9.64 8.91 19.33
C GLU A 30 8.55 9.57 18.46
N ILE A 31 7.29 9.17 18.62
CA ILE A 31 6.14 9.84 17.95
C ILE A 31 6.01 11.27 18.46
N TYR A 32 6.23 11.50 19.77
CA TYR A 32 5.98 12.79 20.41
C TYR A 32 7.20 13.73 20.34
N ASP A 33 8.41 13.19 20.56
CA ASP A 33 9.67 13.96 20.62
C ASP A 33 10.41 13.96 19.29
N GLY A 34 10.09 13.05 18.38
CA GLY A 34 10.71 12.90 17.07
C GLY A 34 9.92 13.58 15.96
N ASP A 35 10.57 13.84 14.84
CA ASP A 35 9.96 14.38 13.62
C ASP A 35 9.00 13.42 12.91
N LEU A 36 8.58 12.31 13.53
CA LEU A 36 7.82 11.24 12.87
C LEU A 36 6.49 11.77 12.31
N LEU A 37 5.75 12.54 13.09
CA LEU A 37 4.47 13.11 12.64
C LEU A 37 4.68 14.16 11.54
N THR A 38 5.71 14.98 11.64
CA THR A 38 6.10 15.94 10.59
C THR A 38 6.48 15.21 9.30
N ARG A 39 7.21 14.11 9.39
CA ARG A 39 7.55 13.28 8.24
C ARG A 39 6.35 12.56 7.66
N ALA A 40 5.41 12.09 8.49
CA ALA A 40 4.14 11.54 8.03
C ALA A 40 3.31 12.58 7.27
N ALA A 41 3.31 13.85 7.71
CA ALA A 41 2.67 14.94 6.99
C ALA A 41 3.35 15.23 5.65
N ALA A 42 4.68 15.22 5.59
CA ALA A 42 5.42 15.31 4.33
C ALA A 42 5.09 14.14 3.40
N LEU A 43 5.02 12.90 3.91
CA LEU A 43 4.61 11.73 3.13
C LEU A 43 3.21 11.88 2.56
N SER A 44 2.25 12.43 3.32
CA SER A 44 0.88 12.62 2.82
C SER A 44 0.82 13.54 1.61
N TYR A 45 1.65 14.58 1.58
CA TYR A 45 1.80 15.45 0.41
C TYR A 45 2.39 14.70 -0.79
N TYR A 46 3.48 13.95 -0.60
CA TYR A 46 4.08 13.14 -1.68
C TYR A 46 3.14 12.05 -2.18
N PHE A 47 2.36 11.42 -1.31
CA PHE A 47 1.35 10.43 -1.70
C PHE A 47 0.23 11.05 -2.53
N LEU A 48 -0.22 12.26 -2.17
CA LEU A 48 -1.22 12.98 -2.95
C LEU A 48 -0.69 13.31 -4.35
N LEU A 49 0.55 13.79 -4.46
CA LEU A 49 1.18 14.07 -5.76
C LEU A 49 1.40 12.81 -6.59
N ALA A 50 1.79 11.69 -5.95
CA ALA A 50 2.02 10.42 -6.62
C ALA A 50 0.73 9.69 -6.99
N LEU A 51 -0.41 10.01 -6.37
CA LEU A 51 -1.70 9.35 -6.58
C LEU A 51 -2.13 9.40 -8.03
N PHE A 52 -2.11 10.58 -8.66
CA PHE A 52 -2.55 10.74 -10.04
C PHE A 52 -1.66 9.98 -11.03
N PRO A 53 -0.32 10.11 -11.00
CA PRO A 53 0.55 9.25 -11.81
C PRO A 53 0.36 7.76 -11.54
N LEU A 54 0.15 7.37 -10.29
CA LEU A 54 -0.09 5.97 -9.93
C LEU A 54 -1.41 5.46 -10.53
N LEU A 55 -2.48 6.24 -10.49
CA LEU A 55 -3.75 5.89 -11.13
C LEU A 55 -3.60 5.74 -12.65
N ILE A 56 -2.84 6.63 -13.29
CA ILE A 56 -2.51 6.53 -14.72
C ILE A 56 -1.76 5.22 -14.99
N PHE A 57 -0.75 4.92 -14.17
CA PHE A 57 0.03 3.70 -14.30
C PHE A 57 -0.82 2.43 -14.14
N LEU A 58 -1.61 2.36 -13.06
CA LEU A 58 -2.48 1.21 -12.79
C LEU A 58 -3.53 0.99 -13.87
N THR A 59 -4.20 2.06 -14.33
CA THR A 59 -5.20 1.96 -15.40
C THR A 59 -4.60 1.60 -16.75
N SER A 60 -3.40 2.10 -17.04
CA SER A 60 -2.67 1.72 -18.26
C SER A 60 -2.20 0.26 -18.20
N MET A 61 -1.74 -0.23 -17.04
CA MET A 61 -1.43 -1.65 -16.86
C MET A 61 -2.66 -2.53 -17.07
N LEU A 62 -3.80 -2.15 -16.50
CA LEU A 62 -5.06 -2.89 -16.72
C LEU A 62 -5.46 -2.90 -18.20
N GLY A 63 -5.20 -1.80 -18.94
CA GLY A 63 -5.47 -1.72 -20.37
C GLY A 63 -4.63 -2.68 -21.22
N LEU A 64 -3.46 -3.13 -20.74
CA LEU A 64 -2.64 -4.15 -21.43
C LEU A 64 -3.29 -5.54 -21.42
N PHE A 65 -4.22 -5.81 -20.51
CA PHE A 65 -4.93 -7.08 -20.40
C PHE A 65 -6.25 -7.10 -21.16
N ALA A 66 -6.45 -6.22 -22.15
CA ALA A 66 -7.62 -6.16 -23.04
C ALA A 66 -8.98 -6.16 -22.29
N GLU A 67 -9.87 -7.08 -22.61
CA GLU A 67 -11.22 -7.17 -22.04
C GLU A 67 -11.22 -7.37 -20.52
N ALA A 68 -10.34 -8.24 -20.00
CA ALA A 68 -10.22 -8.50 -18.56
C ALA A 68 -9.86 -7.23 -17.77
N GLY A 69 -9.00 -6.37 -18.35
CA GLY A 69 -8.65 -5.08 -17.76
C GLY A 69 -9.84 -4.12 -17.69
N THR A 70 -10.71 -4.15 -18.68
CA THR A 70 -11.92 -3.31 -18.73
C THR A 70 -12.95 -3.75 -17.68
N GLU A 71 -13.18 -5.05 -17.53
CA GLU A 71 -14.06 -5.59 -16.50
C GLU A 71 -13.53 -5.31 -15.09
N LEU A 72 -12.24 -5.58 -14.85
CA LEU A 72 -11.61 -5.31 -13.56
C LEU A 72 -11.74 -3.82 -13.19
N ARG A 73 -11.51 -2.92 -14.14
CA ARG A 73 -11.67 -1.49 -13.94
C ARG A 73 -13.12 -1.10 -13.60
N SER A 74 -14.10 -1.62 -14.35
CA SER A 74 -15.51 -1.31 -14.10
C SER A 74 -15.98 -1.81 -12.72
N ASN A 75 -15.55 -3.00 -12.33
CA ASN A 75 -15.85 -3.59 -11.03
C ASN A 75 -15.15 -2.83 -9.89
N LEU A 76 -13.90 -2.40 -10.10
CA LEU A 76 -13.16 -1.56 -9.16
C LEU A 76 -13.88 -0.22 -8.92
N LEU A 77 -14.28 0.47 -9.99
CA LEU A 77 -15.02 1.73 -9.88
C LEU A 77 -16.37 1.57 -9.19
N ARG A 78 -17.04 0.44 -9.41
CA ARG A 78 -18.29 0.09 -8.72
C ARG A 78 -18.03 -0.17 -7.23
N TYR A 79 -17.00 -0.92 -6.90
CA TYR A 79 -16.60 -1.21 -5.51
C TYR A 79 -16.20 0.08 -4.78
N LEU A 80 -15.37 0.92 -5.38
CA LEU A 80 -15.00 2.23 -4.83
C LEU A 80 -16.24 3.10 -4.57
N GLY A 81 -17.22 3.07 -5.48
CA GLY A 81 -18.50 3.78 -5.28
C GLY A 81 -19.31 3.29 -4.09
N SER A 82 -19.11 2.03 -3.65
CA SER A 82 -19.82 1.45 -2.49
C SER A 82 -19.12 1.66 -1.15
N VAL A 83 -17.78 1.82 -1.13
CA VAL A 83 -16.99 1.90 0.11
C VAL A 83 -16.35 3.27 0.35
N ALA A 84 -16.08 4.05 -0.70
CA ALA A 84 -15.47 5.36 -0.59
C ALA A 84 -16.52 6.47 -0.46
N PRO A 85 -16.19 7.62 0.17
CA PRO A 85 -17.03 8.81 0.14
C PRO A 85 -17.36 9.22 -1.29
N ARG A 86 -18.56 9.76 -1.53
CA ARG A 86 -19.04 10.14 -2.88
C ARG A 86 -18.06 11.05 -3.61
N SER A 87 -17.51 12.05 -2.91
CA SER A 87 -16.52 12.98 -3.47
C SER A 87 -15.23 12.30 -3.91
N ALA A 88 -14.71 11.37 -3.12
CA ALA A 88 -13.49 10.62 -3.46
C ALA A 88 -13.73 9.65 -4.62
N SER A 89 -14.84 8.92 -4.61
CA SER A 89 -15.21 7.98 -5.69
C SER A 89 -15.47 8.73 -7.01
N GLN A 90 -16.05 9.92 -6.95
CA GLN A 90 -16.27 10.75 -8.14
C GLN A 90 -14.96 11.27 -8.72
N LEU A 91 -14.05 11.78 -7.88
CA LEU A 91 -12.71 12.21 -8.31
C LEU A 91 -11.96 11.09 -9.03
N VAL A 92 -11.91 9.90 -8.43
CA VAL A 92 -11.26 8.73 -9.04
C VAL A 92 -11.93 8.35 -10.36
N ARG A 93 -13.27 8.33 -10.43
CA ARG A 93 -14.00 8.02 -11.67
C ARG A 93 -13.65 8.99 -12.78
N THR A 94 -13.74 10.29 -12.52
CA THR A 94 -13.44 11.32 -13.51
C THR A 94 -12.01 11.18 -14.02
N THR A 95 -11.03 11.05 -13.11
CA THR A 95 -9.63 10.87 -13.46
C THR A 95 -9.42 9.62 -14.32
N VAL A 96 -10.01 8.48 -13.94
CA VAL A 96 -9.87 7.22 -14.69
C VAL A 96 -10.53 7.32 -16.07
N GLN A 97 -11.68 8.01 -16.20
CA GLN A 97 -12.33 8.22 -17.49
C GLN A 97 -11.49 9.10 -18.42
N GLU A 98 -11.02 10.24 -17.95
CA GLU A 98 -10.18 11.17 -18.72
C GLU A 98 -8.90 10.47 -19.24
N ILE A 99 -8.25 9.64 -18.39
CA ILE A 99 -7.08 8.86 -18.78
C ILE A 99 -7.41 7.86 -19.89
N THR A 100 -8.59 7.22 -19.80
CA THR A 100 -8.97 6.16 -20.73
C THR A 100 -9.36 6.71 -22.10
N GLU A 101 -10.08 7.83 -22.12
CA GLU A 101 -10.52 8.48 -23.36
C GLU A 101 -9.33 9.11 -24.12
N GLY A 102 -8.27 9.52 -23.41
CA GLY A 102 -7.06 10.06 -24.00
C GLY A 102 -6.05 9.02 -24.53
N ALA A 103 -6.28 7.73 -24.26
CA ALA A 103 -5.28 6.68 -24.52
C ALA A 103 -5.49 6.01 -25.90
N THR A 104 -4.80 6.49 -26.93
CA THR A 104 -4.75 5.86 -28.24
C THR A 104 -3.34 5.39 -28.61
N GLY A 105 -3.15 4.08 -28.82
CA GLY A 105 -2.01 3.47 -29.48
C GLY A 105 -0.64 3.64 -28.79
N GLY A 106 0.43 3.86 -29.57
CA GLY A 106 1.83 3.94 -29.09
C GLY A 106 2.14 5.06 -28.09
N LYS A 107 1.23 6.00 -27.85
CA LYS A 107 1.30 6.99 -26.77
C LYS A 107 1.12 6.35 -25.39
N LEU A 108 0.48 5.17 -25.31
CA LEU A 108 0.29 4.40 -24.08
C LEU A 108 1.60 3.99 -23.43
N SER A 109 2.62 3.57 -24.19
CA SER A 109 3.87 3.08 -23.64
C SER A 109 4.72 4.19 -23.01
N LEU A 110 4.82 5.34 -23.66
CA LEU A 110 5.52 6.51 -23.11
C LEU A 110 4.78 7.09 -21.92
N GLY A 111 3.45 7.17 -21.99
CA GLY A 111 2.60 7.60 -20.86
C GLY A 111 2.73 6.68 -19.65
N LEU A 112 2.79 5.36 -19.86
CA LEU A 112 3.00 4.37 -18.81
C LEU A 112 4.35 4.55 -18.12
N LEU A 113 5.43 4.73 -18.88
CA LEU A 113 6.77 4.94 -18.35
C LEU A 113 6.86 6.26 -17.57
N ALA A 114 6.28 7.33 -18.12
CA ALA A 114 6.21 8.62 -17.44
C ALA A 114 5.38 8.52 -16.14
N ALA A 115 4.23 7.85 -16.18
CA ALA A 115 3.39 7.65 -15.02
C ALA A 115 4.12 6.85 -13.92
N LEU A 116 4.81 5.76 -14.28
CA LEU A 116 5.64 5.01 -13.35
C LEU A 116 6.78 5.87 -12.75
N TRP A 117 7.41 6.68 -13.60
CA TRP A 117 8.47 7.59 -13.17
C TRP A 117 7.96 8.57 -12.11
N PHE A 118 6.85 9.23 -12.36
CA PHE A 118 6.27 10.19 -11.42
C PHE A 118 5.67 9.51 -10.16
N ALA A 119 4.99 8.38 -10.30
CA ALA A 119 4.47 7.61 -9.17
C ALA A 119 5.60 7.17 -8.21
N SER A 120 6.78 6.84 -8.75
CA SER A 120 7.93 6.41 -7.95
C SER A 120 8.54 7.49 -7.05
N PHE A 121 8.15 8.77 -7.20
CA PHE A 121 8.53 9.81 -6.23
C PHE A 121 7.92 9.57 -4.85
N GLY A 122 6.69 9.05 -4.79
CA GLY A 122 6.08 8.64 -3.51
C GLY A 122 6.90 7.54 -2.82
N MET A 123 7.42 6.57 -3.58
CA MET A 123 8.27 5.51 -3.03
C MET A 123 9.64 6.05 -2.59
N SER A 124 10.23 7.00 -3.34
CA SER A 124 11.46 7.68 -2.91
C SER A 124 11.26 8.41 -1.58
N ALA A 125 10.12 9.10 -1.41
CA ALA A 125 9.79 9.80 -0.17
C ALA A 125 9.63 8.82 1.02
N ILE A 126 9.06 7.62 0.80
CA ILE A 126 9.04 6.56 1.82
C ILE A 126 10.48 6.15 2.18
N GLY A 127 11.34 5.95 1.20
CA GLY A 127 12.75 5.59 1.43
C GLY A 127 13.48 6.62 2.27
N ASP A 128 13.35 7.90 1.93
CA ASP A 128 13.97 9.00 2.65
C ASP A 128 13.49 9.11 4.11
N THR A 129 12.19 8.94 4.31
CA THR A 129 11.61 9.00 5.66
C THR A 129 11.94 7.77 6.50
N LEU A 130 12.03 6.58 5.88
CA LEU A 130 12.51 5.37 6.53
C LEU A 130 14.00 5.48 6.86
N ASN A 131 14.84 5.99 5.97
CA ASN A 131 16.25 6.26 6.27
C ASN A 131 16.39 7.09 7.55
N ALA A 132 15.58 8.12 7.69
CA ALA A 132 15.57 8.94 8.88
C ALA A 132 15.06 8.18 10.13
N ALA A 133 14.02 7.36 10.00
CA ALA A 133 13.50 6.52 11.09
C ALA A 133 14.54 5.49 11.57
N TYR A 134 15.35 4.95 10.65
CA TYR A 134 16.49 4.05 10.96
C TYR A 134 17.76 4.77 11.38
N GLY A 135 17.79 6.11 11.35
CA GLY A 135 18.98 6.91 11.69
C GLY A 135 20.12 6.74 10.68
N VAL A 136 19.83 6.37 9.43
CA VAL A 136 20.81 6.19 8.36
C VAL A 136 20.73 7.31 7.35
N ARG A 137 21.88 7.61 6.70
CA ARG A 137 21.93 8.56 5.58
C ARG A 137 21.95 7.82 4.26
N GLU A 138 21.24 8.35 3.28
CA GLU A 138 21.27 7.82 1.92
C GLU A 138 22.69 7.91 1.34
N SER A 139 23.26 6.78 0.97
CA SER A 139 24.60 6.68 0.39
C SER A 139 24.58 6.15 -1.06
N ARG A 140 23.42 5.70 -1.54
CA ARG A 140 23.25 5.17 -2.91
C ARG A 140 23.29 6.32 -3.92
N PRO A 141 23.95 6.14 -5.08
CA PRO A 141 23.91 7.13 -6.15
C PRO A 141 22.47 7.28 -6.67
N PHE A 142 22.13 8.48 -7.14
CA PHE A 142 20.78 8.85 -7.58
C PHE A 142 20.12 7.81 -8.50
N TRP A 143 20.87 7.28 -9.49
CA TRP A 143 20.33 6.31 -10.43
C TRP A 143 19.92 4.99 -9.77
N LYS A 144 20.69 4.52 -8.76
CA LYS A 144 20.39 3.30 -8.00
C LYS A 144 19.15 3.49 -7.12
N LEU A 145 19.08 4.60 -6.40
CA LEU A 145 17.90 4.98 -5.63
C LEU A 145 16.66 5.03 -6.52
N ARG A 146 16.81 5.62 -7.72
CA ARG A 146 15.72 5.75 -8.68
C ARG A 146 15.24 4.40 -9.22
N LEU A 147 16.16 3.50 -9.55
CA LEU A 147 15.82 2.14 -9.99
C LEU A 147 15.10 1.35 -8.91
N ILE A 148 15.54 1.46 -7.65
CA ILE A 148 14.87 0.80 -6.51
C ILE A 148 13.44 1.35 -6.36
N SER A 149 13.26 2.66 -6.39
CA SER A 149 11.94 3.30 -6.26
C SER A 149 11.00 2.91 -7.41
N LEU A 150 11.50 2.86 -8.65
CA LEU A 150 10.73 2.39 -9.82
C LEU A 150 10.36 0.91 -9.68
N GLY A 151 11.31 0.07 -9.31
CA GLY A 151 11.08 -1.37 -9.11
C GLY A 151 10.07 -1.66 -8.00
N LEU A 152 10.20 -0.97 -6.85
CA LEU A 152 9.24 -1.08 -5.76
C LEU A 152 7.85 -0.59 -6.17
N THR A 153 7.76 0.55 -6.85
CA THR A 153 6.46 1.08 -7.31
C THR A 153 5.78 0.09 -8.25
N ALA A 154 6.52 -0.49 -9.22
CA ALA A 154 5.99 -1.49 -10.13
C ALA A 154 5.58 -2.79 -9.39
N ALA A 155 6.40 -3.27 -8.46
CA ALA A 155 6.10 -4.46 -7.65
C ALA A 155 4.86 -4.25 -6.77
N LEU A 156 4.76 -3.10 -6.08
CA LEU A 156 3.60 -2.77 -5.26
C LEU A 156 2.34 -2.60 -6.12
N ALA A 157 2.44 -1.96 -7.29
CA ALA A 157 1.32 -1.84 -8.22
C ALA A 157 0.82 -3.23 -8.68
N ALA A 158 1.72 -4.15 -9.02
CA ALA A 158 1.37 -5.53 -9.37
C ALA A 158 0.68 -6.26 -8.20
N LEU A 159 1.19 -6.11 -6.98
CA LEU A 159 0.57 -6.68 -5.77
C LEU A 159 -0.83 -6.09 -5.52
N ILE A 160 -1.00 -4.78 -5.68
CA ILE A 160 -2.29 -4.10 -5.54
C ILE A 160 -3.28 -4.63 -6.57
N ILE A 161 -2.90 -4.70 -7.86
CA ILE A 161 -3.76 -5.22 -8.93
C ILE A 161 -4.17 -6.66 -8.64
N THR A 162 -3.20 -7.51 -8.23
CA THR A 162 -3.47 -8.91 -7.91
C THR A 162 -4.39 -9.05 -6.70
N ALA A 163 -4.16 -8.27 -5.64
CA ALA A 163 -5.02 -8.26 -4.46
C ALA A 163 -6.44 -7.79 -4.80
N LEU A 164 -6.58 -6.74 -5.61
CA LEU A 164 -7.88 -6.24 -6.06
C LEU A 164 -8.59 -7.26 -6.95
N ALA A 165 -7.88 -7.90 -7.87
CA ALA A 165 -8.44 -8.97 -8.69
C ALA A 165 -8.97 -10.11 -7.80
N LEU A 166 -8.21 -10.51 -6.78
CA LEU A 166 -8.64 -11.54 -5.84
C LEU A 166 -9.86 -11.11 -5.01
N VAL A 167 -9.92 -9.86 -4.57
CA VAL A 167 -11.08 -9.33 -3.81
C VAL A 167 -12.33 -9.26 -4.68
N LEU A 168 -12.20 -8.83 -5.95
CA LEU A 168 -13.33 -8.62 -6.85
C LEU A 168 -13.83 -9.90 -7.51
N TYR A 169 -12.92 -10.81 -7.86
CA TYR A 169 -13.23 -12.04 -8.61
C TYR A 169 -13.00 -13.33 -7.81
N GLY A 170 -12.49 -13.23 -6.59
CA GLY A 170 -12.14 -14.40 -5.78
C GLY A 170 -13.30 -15.39 -5.63
N GLY A 171 -14.52 -14.90 -5.41
CA GLY A 171 -15.72 -15.75 -5.36
C GLY A 171 -15.96 -16.52 -6.67
N GLY A 172 -15.87 -15.83 -7.83
CA GLY A 172 -16.01 -16.44 -9.15
C GLY A 172 -14.88 -17.43 -9.49
N ILE A 173 -13.64 -17.10 -9.09
CA ILE A 173 -12.49 -18.00 -9.21
C ILE A 173 -12.74 -19.28 -8.41
N GLY A 174 -13.18 -19.15 -7.16
CA GLY A 174 -13.51 -20.30 -6.30
C GLY A 174 -14.64 -21.14 -6.87
N GLU A 175 -15.68 -20.53 -7.44
CA GLU A 175 -16.78 -21.21 -8.09
C GLU A 175 -16.34 -21.95 -9.37
N GLY A 176 -15.53 -21.30 -10.20
CA GLY A 176 -14.98 -21.89 -11.42
C GLY A 176 -14.07 -23.09 -11.12
N LEU A 177 -13.23 -23.01 -10.08
CA LEU A 177 -12.40 -24.11 -9.63
C LEU A 177 -13.25 -25.26 -9.04
N ALA A 178 -14.24 -24.92 -8.22
CA ALA A 178 -15.14 -25.90 -7.63
C ALA A 178 -15.90 -26.69 -8.70
N THR A 179 -16.39 -26.01 -9.73
CA THR A 179 -17.12 -26.62 -10.84
C THR A 179 -16.20 -27.46 -11.74
N ARG A 180 -15.00 -26.94 -12.06
CA ARG A 180 -14.04 -27.61 -12.95
C ARG A 180 -13.47 -28.90 -12.36
N TYR A 181 -13.30 -28.94 -11.04
CA TYR A 181 -12.68 -30.08 -10.32
C TYR A 181 -13.69 -30.84 -9.44
N ASP A 182 -14.99 -30.54 -9.53
CA ASP A 182 -16.08 -31.15 -8.76
C ASP A 182 -15.82 -31.16 -7.23
N LEU A 183 -15.32 -30.02 -6.72
CA LEU A 183 -14.89 -29.92 -5.32
C LEU A 183 -16.04 -29.65 -4.32
N GLY A 184 -17.26 -29.48 -4.81
CA GLY A 184 -18.46 -29.30 -4.00
C GLY A 184 -18.57 -27.97 -3.25
N GLY A 185 -19.66 -27.84 -2.46
CA GLY A 185 -19.97 -26.57 -1.74
C GLY A 185 -19.00 -26.24 -0.59
N ALA A 186 -18.41 -27.25 0.04
CA ALA A 186 -17.46 -27.06 1.12
C ALA A 186 -16.20 -26.30 0.65
N PHE A 187 -15.73 -26.59 -0.57
CA PHE A 187 -14.61 -25.87 -1.16
C PHE A 187 -14.94 -24.38 -1.40
N LYS A 188 -16.14 -24.08 -1.91
CA LYS A 188 -16.58 -22.68 -2.14
C LYS A 188 -16.54 -21.89 -0.83
N SER A 189 -17.05 -22.47 0.26
CA SER A 189 -17.05 -21.82 1.58
C SER A 189 -15.63 -21.64 2.13
N ALA A 190 -14.78 -22.65 2.00
CA ALA A 190 -13.37 -22.57 2.40
C ALA A 190 -12.60 -21.54 1.58
N TRP A 191 -12.82 -21.47 0.25
CA TRP A 191 -12.18 -20.49 -0.62
C TRP A 191 -12.57 -19.06 -0.25
N ASN A 192 -13.86 -18.80 -0.01
CA ASN A 192 -14.35 -17.47 0.40
C ASN A 192 -13.74 -17.00 1.73
N LEU A 193 -13.31 -17.94 2.58
CA LEU A 193 -12.60 -17.59 3.80
C LEU A 193 -11.09 -17.41 3.56
N ILE A 194 -10.46 -18.30 2.79
CA ILE A 194 -9.00 -18.32 2.56
C ILE A 194 -8.54 -17.13 1.71
N GLN A 195 -9.36 -16.60 0.80
CA GLN A 195 -8.99 -15.44 -0.02
C GLN A 195 -8.55 -14.23 0.83
N TRP A 196 -9.15 -13.99 2.00
CA TRP A 196 -8.82 -12.85 2.86
C TRP A 196 -7.44 -12.94 3.50
N PRO A 197 -7.02 -14.09 4.10
CA PRO A 197 -5.64 -14.32 4.49
C PRO A 197 -4.64 -14.14 3.34
N ILE A 198 -4.97 -14.54 2.11
CA ILE A 198 -4.09 -14.36 0.94
C ILE A 198 -3.94 -12.86 0.63
N VAL A 199 -5.02 -12.10 0.62
CA VAL A 199 -4.97 -10.63 0.45
C VAL A 199 -4.13 -9.99 1.55
N LEU A 200 -4.32 -10.41 2.80
CA LEU A 200 -3.51 -9.92 3.92
C LEU A 200 -2.02 -10.27 3.74
N ALA A 201 -1.72 -11.46 3.23
CA ALA A 201 -0.34 -11.87 2.92
C ALA A 201 0.29 -10.96 1.85
N PHE A 202 -0.45 -10.53 0.82
CA PHE A 202 0.04 -9.55 -0.16
C PHE A 202 0.33 -8.19 0.49
N VAL A 203 -0.51 -7.72 1.40
CA VAL A 203 -0.26 -6.48 2.14
C VAL A 203 0.99 -6.61 3.02
N LEU A 204 1.13 -7.69 3.78
CA LEU A 204 2.32 -7.97 4.59
C LEU A 204 3.58 -8.03 3.73
N PHE A 205 3.50 -8.66 2.57
CA PHE A 205 4.60 -8.76 1.62
C PHE A 205 4.97 -7.39 1.04
N ALA A 206 3.99 -6.53 0.74
CA ALA A 206 4.22 -5.16 0.29
C ALA A 206 4.98 -4.33 1.34
N PHE A 207 4.60 -4.43 2.62
CA PHE A 207 5.32 -3.79 3.72
C PHE A 207 6.73 -4.39 3.89
N ALA A 208 6.88 -5.71 3.79
CA ALA A 208 8.18 -6.38 3.87
C ALA A 208 9.14 -5.92 2.76
N LEU A 209 8.65 -5.84 1.51
CA LEU A 209 9.40 -5.31 0.37
C LEU A 209 9.83 -3.86 0.61
N THR A 210 8.91 -3.04 1.09
CA THR A 210 9.16 -1.62 1.36
C THR A 210 10.22 -1.47 2.44
N TYR A 211 10.10 -2.16 3.58
CA TYR A 211 11.08 -2.05 4.67
C TYR A 211 12.43 -2.66 4.34
N TYR A 212 12.49 -3.59 3.40
CA TYR A 212 13.74 -4.20 2.99
C TYR A 212 14.49 -3.38 1.94
N TYR A 213 13.81 -2.89 0.91
CA TYR A 213 14.47 -2.25 -0.23
C TYR A 213 14.48 -0.73 -0.17
N ALA A 214 13.48 -0.09 0.47
CA ALA A 214 13.40 1.37 0.45
C ALA A 214 14.53 2.02 1.26
N PRO A 215 14.84 1.62 2.52
CA PRO A 215 15.93 2.23 3.28
C PRO A 215 17.32 1.74 2.83
N ASP A 216 18.38 2.56 3.05
CA ASP A 216 19.77 2.24 2.72
C ASP A 216 20.46 1.47 3.84
N LEU A 217 20.08 0.23 4.08
CA LEU A 217 20.62 -0.62 5.14
C LEU A 217 21.67 -1.59 4.59
N LYS A 218 22.94 -1.47 5.03
CA LYS A 218 24.10 -2.22 4.46
C LYS A 218 24.11 -3.72 4.78
N HIS A 219 23.48 -4.17 5.86
CA HIS A 219 23.57 -5.56 6.36
C HIS A 219 22.23 -6.16 6.71
N GLN A 220 21.17 -5.80 5.98
CA GLN A 220 19.84 -6.32 6.24
C GLN A 220 19.69 -7.74 5.70
N LYS A 221 19.21 -8.66 6.56
CA LYS A 221 18.78 -9.99 6.13
C LYS A 221 17.32 -9.95 5.68
N TRP A 222 17.01 -10.66 4.61
CA TRP A 222 15.63 -10.80 4.16
C TRP A 222 14.83 -11.67 5.13
N TYR A 223 13.73 -11.12 5.61
CA TYR A 223 12.71 -11.84 6.35
C TYR A 223 11.34 -11.52 5.76
N TRP A 224 10.57 -12.57 5.47
CA TRP A 224 9.23 -12.43 4.91
C TRP A 224 8.26 -11.65 5.81
N ILE A 225 8.40 -11.82 7.12
CA ILE A 225 7.60 -11.15 8.14
C ILE A 225 8.55 -10.65 9.22
N THR A 226 8.56 -9.35 9.44
CA THR A 226 9.29 -8.71 10.53
C THR A 226 8.31 -8.17 11.58
N PRO A 227 8.73 -7.98 12.83
CA PRO A 227 7.89 -7.33 13.84
C PRO A 227 7.35 -5.98 13.36
N GLY A 228 8.17 -5.20 12.65
CA GLY A 228 7.77 -3.92 12.09
C GLY A 228 6.76 -4.04 10.95
N SER A 229 6.87 -5.02 10.04
CA SER A 229 5.86 -5.21 9.00
C SER A 229 4.51 -5.62 9.59
N LEU A 230 4.53 -6.48 10.63
CA LEU A 230 3.30 -6.84 11.33
C LEU A 230 2.68 -5.64 12.06
N THR A 231 3.52 -4.85 12.76
CA THR A 231 3.06 -3.63 13.47
C THR A 231 2.53 -2.60 12.48
N GLY A 232 3.25 -2.33 11.39
CA GLY A 232 2.86 -1.38 10.36
C GLY A 232 1.52 -1.75 9.72
N VAL A 233 1.33 -3.02 9.34
CA VAL A 233 0.07 -3.52 8.77
C VAL A 233 -1.06 -3.48 9.80
N ALA A 234 -0.82 -3.89 11.05
CA ALA A 234 -1.82 -3.83 12.12
C ALA A 234 -2.29 -2.39 12.37
N LEU A 235 -1.35 -1.45 12.46
CA LEU A 235 -1.66 -0.02 12.60
C LEU A 235 -2.41 0.51 11.37
N TRP A 236 -1.98 0.15 10.16
CA TRP A 236 -2.64 0.58 8.94
C TRP A 236 -4.09 0.07 8.85
N LEU A 237 -4.34 -1.18 9.23
CA LEU A 237 -5.69 -1.74 9.29
C LEU A 237 -6.55 -1.04 10.36
N LEU A 238 -5.97 -0.81 11.54
CA LEU A 238 -6.66 -0.08 12.62
C LEU A 238 -7.03 1.34 12.19
N VAL A 239 -6.07 2.07 11.64
CA VAL A 239 -6.27 3.43 11.12
C VAL A 239 -7.34 3.43 10.01
N SER A 240 -7.27 2.50 9.07
CA SER A 240 -8.26 2.39 7.98
C SER A 240 -9.66 2.08 8.53
N PHE A 241 -9.77 1.25 9.55
CA PHE A 241 -11.03 0.97 10.22
C PHE A 241 -11.58 2.20 10.94
N VAL A 242 -10.76 2.85 11.78
CA VAL A 242 -11.14 4.08 12.49
C VAL A 242 -11.54 5.17 11.51
N PHE A 243 -10.81 5.31 10.41
CA PHE A 243 -11.10 6.28 9.36
C PHE A 243 -12.43 5.99 8.66
N ARG A 244 -12.74 4.72 8.40
CA ARG A 244 -14.05 4.32 7.86
C ARG A 244 -15.20 4.69 8.81
N VAL A 245 -15.02 4.46 10.11
CA VAL A 245 -15.99 4.86 11.15
C VAL A 245 -16.14 6.38 11.17
N TYR A 246 -15.02 7.12 11.15
CA TYR A 246 -15.03 8.58 11.08
C TYR A 246 -15.84 9.08 9.89
N LEU A 247 -15.59 8.56 8.69
CA LEU A 247 -16.31 8.95 7.47
C LEU A 247 -17.81 8.67 7.56
N HIS A 248 -18.23 7.61 8.24
CA HIS A 248 -19.64 7.28 8.41
C HIS A 248 -20.38 8.38 9.21
N PHE A 249 -19.73 8.97 10.21
CA PHE A 249 -20.33 10.04 11.02
C PHE A 249 -20.19 11.43 10.37
N PHE A 250 -19.19 11.64 9.53
CA PHE A 250 -18.84 12.94 8.95
C PHE A 250 -19.14 13.05 7.45
N ASP A 251 -20.09 12.27 6.92
CA ASP A 251 -20.49 12.27 5.51
C ASP A 251 -20.96 13.65 4.99
N ARG A 252 -21.35 14.56 5.89
CA ARG A 252 -21.77 15.93 5.58
C ARG A 252 -20.63 16.90 5.25
N TYR A 253 -19.36 16.52 5.48
CA TYR A 253 -18.22 17.40 5.24
C TYR A 253 -18.08 17.77 3.75
N SER A 254 -18.43 16.83 2.87
CA SER A 254 -18.45 17.04 1.42
C SER A 254 -19.51 18.05 0.97
N LEU A 255 -20.59 18.21 1.72
CA LEU A 255 -21.65 19.20 1.40
C LEU A 255 -21.20 20.64 1.62
N THR A 256 -20.32 20.85 2.60
CA THR A 256 -19.81 22.20 2.94
C THR A 256 -18.59 22.61 2.09
N TYR A 257 -17.69 21.66 1.81
CA TYR A 257 -16.40 21.94 1.18
C TYR A 257 -16.26 21.37 -0.23
N GLY A 258 -17.27 20.67 -0.76
CA GLY A 258 -17.27 20.12 -2.12
C GLY A 258 -16.05 19.23 -2.40
N SER A 259 -15.40 19.43 -3.54
CA SER A 259 -14.20 18.68 -3.95
C SER A 259 -12.99 18.89 -3.03
N LEU A 260 -12.88 20.06 -2.39
CA LEU A 260 -11.80 20.34 -1.43
C LEU A 260 -11.90 19.42 -0.20
N GLY A 261 -13.11 19.08 0.23
CA GLY A 261 -13.33 18.10 1.31
C GLY A 261 -12.74 16.73 0.99
N ALA A 262 -12.83 16.26 -0.27
CA ALA A 262 -12.24 14.99 -0.69
C ALA A 262 -10.72 15.02 -0.60
N VAL A 263 -10.06 16.11 -0.99
CA VAL A 263 -8.61 16.27 -0.91
C VAL A 263 -8.15 16.27 0.54
N ILE A 264 -8.85 16.97 1.44
CA ILE A 264 -8.54 17.01 2.87
C ILE A 264 -8.68 15.61 3.48
N ILE A 265 -9.74 14.90 3.16
CA ILE A 265 -9.98 13.52 3.62
C ILE A 265 -8.87 12.58 3.14
N LEU A 266 -8.45 12.67 1.87
CA LEU A 266 -7.35 11.89 1.32
C LEU A 266 -6.02 12.20 2.00
N LEU A 267 -5.71 13.50 2.21
CA LEU A 267 -4.50 13.92 2.92
C LEU A 267 -4.46 13.37 4.34
N LEU A 268 -5.58 13.41 5.06
CA LEU A 268 -5.68 12.86 6.41
C LEU A 268 -5.44 11.34 6.41
N TRP A 269 -6.02 10.62 5.45
CA TRP A 269 -5.81 9.18 5.33
C TRP A 269 -4.36 8.84 4.96
N PHE A 270 -3.76 9.59 4.04
CA PHE A 270 -2.34 9.45 3.68
C PHE A 270 -1.41 9.78 4.86
N TYR A 271 -1.74 10.81 5.64
CA TYR A 271 -1.01 11.15 6.85
C TYR A 271 -0.99 10.00 7.85
N MET A 272 -2.15 9.43 8.15
CA MET A 272 -2.25 8.29 9.06
C MET A 272 -1.57 7.04 8.50
N THR A 273 -1.66 6.81 7.19
CA THR A 273 -0.95 5.71 6.50
C THR A 273 0.56 5.90 6.59
N GLY A 274 1.06 7.11 6.34
CA GLY A 274 2.46 7.47 6.49
C GLY A 274 2.96 7.23 7.92
N ALA A 275 2.18 7.64 8.92
CA ALA A 275 2.49 7.39 10.33
C ALA A 275 2.57 5.89 10.63
N ALA A 276 1.62 5.07 10.14
CA ALA A 276 1.64 3.62 10.33
C ALA A 276 2.89 2.97 9.70
N ILE A 277 3.29 3.40 8.50
CA ILE A 277 4.52 2.94 7.82
C ILE A 277 5.75 3.31 8.66
N LEU A 278 5.84 4.55 9.14
CA LEU A 278 7.01 5.02 9.89
C LEU A 278 7.13 4.36 11.26
N VAL A 279 6.02 4.17 11.98
CA VAL A 279 6.01 3.44 13.27
C VAL A 279 6.44 1.99 13.05
N GLY A 280 5.92 1.31 12.02
CA GLY A 280 6.35 -0.03 11.68
C GLY A 280 7.84 -0.09 11.30
N GLY A 281 8.35 0.90 10.55
CA GLY A 281 9.77 1.05 10.25
C GLY A 281 10.61 1.21 11.53
N LYS A 282 10.15 2.04 12.47
CA LYS A 282 10.85 2.27 13.74
C LYS A 282 10.90 1.01 14.63
N VAL A 283 9.87 0.16 14.59
CA VAL A 283 9.88 -1.14 15.29
C VAL A 283 10.92 -2.10 14.70
N ASN A 284 11.29 -1.93 13.43
CA ASN A 284 12.34 -2.71 12.78
C ASN A 284 13.75 -2.14 13.00
N ALA A 285 13.87 -0.85 13.39
CA ALA A 285 15.13 -0.17 13.64
C ALA A 285 15.79 -0.62 14.94
#